data_2031bb2ec615d7f076c0bcb400653474
#
_entry.id   2031bb2ec615d7f076c0bcb400653474
#
_cell.length_a   1.000
_cell.length_b   1.000
_cell.length_c   1.000
_cell.angle_alpha   90.00
_cell.angle_beta   90.00
_cell.angle_gamma   90.00
#
_symmetry.space_group_name_H-M   'P 1'
#
loop_
_entity.id
_entity.type
_entity.pdbx_description
1 polymer ?
#
loop_
_entity_poly.entity_id
_entity_poly.type
_entity_poly.pdbx_seq_one_letter_code
_entity_poly.pdbx_strand_id
1 'polypeptide(L)'
;MAWIWVVAVAGAILLLWAVSLGRILSSPAPYCLPPSPRFLPPLHGDRRCRNVLLVLAHPDDESMFFTPTILFLESKGHKVHVLCMSLGNADGFGDTRKEELYNACATLKIPAEQVAILDHQKLQDGFHEEWGHGLLAELTMEQIQLWDIDTIVTFDSYGVSGHPNHRDVHHGICKLLHENQQENIEAWELVSLNMFRKYSGAVEIWLSPLISSSSKQLICCLVNCNPSRTFKAMAAHRSQWVWFRRLFVMLSSYTYVNMLQKF
;
A
#
# COMPACT_ATOMS: atom_id res chain seq x y z
N MET A 1 -35.86 -25.26 7.06
CA MET A 1 -34.65 -25.81 6.38
C MET A 1 -33.73 -24.69 5.81
N ALA A 2 -34.25 -23.70 5.10
CA ALA A 2 -33.39 -22.61 4.54
C ALA A 2 -32.52 -21.86 5.59
N TRP A 3 -33.09 -21.55 6.77
CA TRP A 3 -32.35 -20.86 7.84
C TRP A 3 -31.17 -21.67 8.39
N ILE A 4 -31.26 -23.00 8.43
CA ILE A 4 -30.17 -23.87 8.91
C ILE A 4 -29.00 -23.77 7.95
N TRP A 5 -29.25 -23.76 6.65
CA TRP A 5 -28.17 -23.56 5.64
C TRP A 5 -27.53 -22.18 5.71
N VAL A 6 -28.34 -21.12 5.93
CA VAL A 6 -27.81 -19.76 6.08
C VAL A 6 -26.90 -19.68 7.31
N VAL A 7 -27.34 -20.22 8.46
CA VAL A 7 -26.52 -20.21 9.68
C VAL A 7 -25.26 -21.06 9.52
N ALA A 8 -25.37 -22.24 8.87
CA ALA A 8 -24.20 -23.09 8.62
C ALA A 8 -23.19 -22.43 7.71
N VAL A 9 -23.61 -21.75 6.63
CA VAL A 9 -22.72 -21.02 5.71
C VAL A 9 -22.08 -19.83 6.41
N ALA A 10 -22.85 -19.05 7.17
CA ALA A 10 -22.31 -17.91 7.93
C ALA A 10 -21.28 -18.39 8.97
N GLY A 11 -21.58 -19.50 9.69
CA GLY A 11 -20.64 -20.11 10.63
C GLY A 11 -19.35 -20.60 9.96
N ALA A 12 -19.44 -21.20 8.77
CA ALA A 12 -18.27 -21.64 8.01
C ALA A 12 -17.41 -20.46 7.55
N ILE A 13 -18.02 -19.37 7.10
CA ILE A 13 -17.30 -18.14 6.71
C ILE A 13 -16.58 -17.53 7.92
N LEU A 14 -17.24 -17.40 9.05
CA LEU A 14 -16.64 -16.88 10.29
C LEU A 14 -15.50 -17.77 10.78
N LEU A 15 -15.65 -19.09 10.71
CA LEU A 15 -14.60 -20.04 11.08
C LEU A 15 -13.39 -19.90 10.15
N LEU A 16 -13.62 -19.84 8.84
CA LEU A 16 -12.54 -19.65 7.87
C LEU A 16 -11.81 -18.34 8.14
N TRP A 17 -12.54 -17.26 8.41
CA TRP A 17 -11.94 -15.95 8.74
C TRP A 17 -11.12 -16.02 10.03
N ALA A 18 -11.64 -16.65 11.08
CA ALA A 18 -10.94 -16.81 12.36
C ALA A 18 -9.68 -17.67 12.24
N VAL A 19 -9.73 -18.78 11.48
CA VAL A 19 -8.57 -19.63 11.19
C VAL A 19 -7.51 -18.86 10.39
N SER A 20 -7.94 -18.08 9.39
CA SER A 20 -7.05 -17.24 8.58
C SER A 20 -6.34 -16.18 9.45
N LEU A 21 -7.10 -15.50 10.30
CA LEU A 21 -6.57 -14.52 11.24
C LEU A 21 -5.60 -15.18 12.24
N GLY A 22 -5.96 -16.33 12.81
CA GLY A 22 -5.10 -17.11 13.70
C GLY A 22 -3.76 -17.46 13.02
N ARG A 23 -3.81 -17.91 11.76
CA ARG A 23 -2.60 -18.19 10.96
C ARG A 23 -1.73 -16.95 10.75
N ILE A 24 -2.33 -15.81 10.43
CA ILE A 24 -1.62 -14.53 10.29
C ILE A 24 -0.94 -14.15 11.59
N LEU A 25 -1.67 -14.16 12.71
CA LEU A 25 -1.18 -13.72 14.02
C LEU A 25 -0.15 -14.70 14.63
N SER A 26 -0.13 -15.96 14.20
CA SER A 26 0.88 -16.93 14.68
C SER A 26 2.27 -16.72 14.09
N SER A 27 2.41 -15.90 13.06
CA SER A 27 3.72 -15.60 12.47
C SER A 27 4.44 -14.53 13.29
N PRO A 28 5.74 -14.76 13.64
CA PRO A 28 6.50 -13.80 14.43
C PRO A 28 6.90 -12.53 13.68
N ALA A 29 6.91 -12.57 12.35
CA ALA A 29 7.30 -11.46 11.48
C ALA A 29 6.53 -11.46 10.16
N PRO A 30 6.41 -10.31 9.48
CA PRO A 30 5.83 -10.23 8.13
C PRO A 30 6.59 -11.14 7.17
N TYR A 31 5.87 -11.80 6.27
CA TYR A 31 6.42 -12.78 5.35
C TYR A 31 5.78 -12.71 3.96
N CYS A 32 6.46 -13.34 3.00
CA CYS A 32 5.96 -13.50 1.64
C CYS A 32 5.34 -14.90 1.49
N LEU A 33 4.13 -14.97 0.91
CA LEU A 33 3.44 -16.25 0.67
C LEU A 33 4.09 -16.99 -0.50
N PRO A 34 4.40 -18.31 -0.38
CA PRO A 34 4.82 -19.11 -1.51
C PRO A 34 3.63 -19.32 -2.48
N PRO A 35 3.86 -19.48 -3.79
CA PRO A 35 5.14 -19.60 -4.49
C PRO A 35 5.76 -18.28 -4.93
N SER A 36 5.45 -17.18 -4.27
CA SER A 36 5.90 -15.85 -4.68
C SER A 36 7.42 -15.80 -4.87
N PRO A 37 7.90 -15.14 -5.93
CA PRO A 37 9.31 -14.84 -6.10
C PRO A 37 9.81 -13.98 -4.93
N ARG A 38 11.12 -13.92 -4.75
CA ARG A 38 11.70 -13.03 -3.73
C ARG A 38 11.39 -11.57 -4.09
N PHE A 39 10.58 -10.93 -3.27
CA PHE A 39 10.40 -9.49 -3.31
C PHE A 39 11.71 -8.84 -2.87
N LEU A 40 12.25 -7.98 -3.73
CA LEU A 40 13.52 -7.28 -3.55
C LEU A 40 14.69 -8.25 -3.24
N PRO A 41 15.19 -9.00 -4.24
CA PRO A 41 16.40 -9.78 -4.07
C PRO A 41 17.58 -8.84 -3.70
N PRO A 42 18.63 -9.37 -3.03
CA PRO A 42 19.81 -8.58 -2.72
C PRO A 42 20.36 -7.92 -3.99
N LEU A 43 20.72 -6.64 -3.89
CA LEU A 43 21.42 -5.94 -4.96
C LEU A 43 22.80 -6.59 -5.19
N HIS A 44 23.28 -6.54 -6.44
CA HIS A 44 24.67 -6.92 -6.75
C HIS A 44 25.61 -5.97 -6.00
N GLY A 45 26.45 -6.50 -5.11
CA GLY A 45 27.35 -5.78 -4.23
C GLY A 45 26.98 -5.90 -2.76
N ASP A 46 27.64 -5.14 -1.90
CA ASP A 46 27.57 -5.25 -0.43
C ASP A 46 26.31 -4.62 0.19
N ARG A 47 25.44 -3.96 -0.60
CA ARG A 47 24.23 -3.32 -0.09
C ARG A 47 23.13 -4.34 0.17
N ARG A 48 22.92 -4.68 1.43
CA ARG A 48 21.80 -5.53 1.91
C ARG A 48 20.49 -4.77 2.08
N CYS A 49 20.55 -3.45 2.25
CA CYS A 49 19.41 -2.57 2.51
C CYS A 49 19.11 -1.71 1.28
N ARG A 50 17.81 -1.55 0.94
CA ARG A 50 17.33 -0.69 -0.15
C ARG A 50 16.66 0.55 0.42
N ASN A 51 16.72 1.66 -0.34
CA ASN A 51 15.90 2.83 -0.14
C ASN A 51 14.64 2.69 -1.02
N VAL A 52 13.49 2.47 -0.40
CA VAL A 52 12.23 2.21 -1.08
C VAL A 52 11.33 3.42 -0.95
N LEU A 53 10.91 4.01 -2.08
CA LEU A 53 9.98 5.12 -2.13
C LEU A 53 8.55 4.61 -2.31
N LEU A 54 7.69 4.90 -1.34
CA LEU A 54 6.25 4.72 -1.46
C LEU A 54 5.65 6.03 -1.97
N VAL A 55 5.07 5.99 -3.18
CA VAL A 55 4.43 7.15 -3.82
C VAL A 55 2.92 7.04 -3.67
N LEU A 56 2.33 8.01 -2.97
CA LEU A 56 0.94 8.04 -2.56
C LEU A 56 0.23 9.29 -3.09
N ALA A 57 -1.09 9.22 -3.19
CA ALA A 57 -1.89 10.38 -3.57
C ALA A 57 -2.26 11.25 -2.37
N HIS A 58 -2.73 10.64 -1.28
CA HIS A 58 -3.31 11.36 -0.14
C HIS A 58 -2.76 10.86 1.20
N PRO A 59 -2.80 11.71 2.26
CA PRO A 59 -2.58 11.25 3.63
C PRO A 59 -3.70 10.27 4.03
N ASP A 60 -3.36 9.10 4.47
CA ASP A 60 -4.07 7.89 4.90
C ASP A 60 -3.85 6.67 3.98
N ASP A 61 -3.40 6.86 2.74
CA ASP A 61 -3.14 5.77 1.79
C ASP A 61 -2.11 4.76 2.33
N GLU A 62 -1.04 5.23 2.99
CA GLU A 62 -0.01 4.39 3.58
C GLU A 62 -0.59 3.42 4.61
N SER A 63 -1.54 3.90 5.40
CA SER A 63 -2.21 3.15 6.46
C SER A 63 -3.32 2.25 5.92
N MET A 64 -4.10 2.74 4.94
CA MET A 64 -5.23 2.00 4.38
C MET A 64 -4.81 0.86 3.45
N PHE A 65 -3.74 1.06 2.67
CA PHE A 65 -3.43 0.16 1.55
C PHE A 65 -2.06 -0.49 1.64
N PHE A 66 -1.04 0.18 2.20
CA PHE A 66 0.35 -0.26 2.08
C PHE A 66 0.97 -0.78 3.37
N THR A 67 0.25 -0.82 4.49
CA THR A 67 0.81 -1.28 5.77
C THR A 67 1.49 -2.65 5.70
N PRO A 68 0.94 -3.70 5.04
CA PRO A 68 1.64 -4.99 4.90
C PRO A 68 3.00 -4.85 4.22
N THR A 69 3.09 -4.02 3.17
CA THR A 69 4.32 -3.73 2.44
C THR A 69 5.33 -3.00 3.32
N ILE A 70 4.90 -1.93 4.00
CA ILE A 70 5.75 -1.12 4.90
C ILE A 70 6.34 -2.00 6.00
N LEU A 71 5.51 -2.80 6.68
CA LEU A 71 5.97 -3.66 7.77
C LEU A 71 6.89 -4.78 7.28
N PHE A 72 6.66 -5.31 6.08
CA PHE A 72 7.57 -6.28 5.47
C PHE A 72 8.94 -5.65 5.20
N LEU A 73 8.98 -4.48 4.56
CA LEU A 73 10.21 -3.76 4.26
C LEU A 73 10.98 -3.41 5.53
N GLU A 74 10.31 -2.88 6.54
CA GLU A 74 10.88 -2.57 7.86
C GLU A 74 11.50 -3.83 8.50
N SER A 75 10.79 -4.96 8.47
CA SER A 75 11.26 -6.23 9.04
C SER A 75 12.50 -6.80 8.34
N LYS A 76 12.75 -6.40 7.09
CA LYS A 76 13.92 -6.79 6.30
C LYS A 76 15.08 -5.77 6.39
N GLY A 77 14.87 -4.68 7.12
CA GLY A 77 15.88 -3.64 7.31
C GLY A 77 16.00 -2.68 6.13
N HIS A 78 15.01 -2.64 5.22
CA HIS A 78 14.95 -1.63 4.15
C HIS A 78 14.50 -0.29 4.73
N LYS A 79 14.96 0.81 4.14
CA LYS A 79 14.50 2.16 4.49
C LYS A 79 13.29 2.51 3.63
N VAL A 80 12.18 2.82 4.29
CA VAL A 80 10.94 3.23 3.60
C VAL A 80 10.86 4.75 3.63
N HIS A 81 10.76 5.35 2.45
CA HIS A 81 10.49 6.77 2.25
C HIS A 81 9.06 6.93 1.74
N VAL A 82 8.37 7.98 2.15
CA VAL A 82 6.99 8.28 1.74
C VAL A 82 6.95 9.62 1.02
N LEU A 83 6.46 9.61 -0.20
CA LEU A 83 6.12 10.80 -0.96
C LEU A 83 4.60 10.85 -1.15
N CYS A 84 3.94 11.76 -0.48
CA CYS A 84 2.52 12.02 -0.63
C CYS A 84 2.32 13.22 -1.56
N MET A 85 1.60 13.03 -2.65
CA MET A 85 1.48 14.00 -3.75
C MET A 85 0.54 15.17 -3.44
N SER A 86 -0.30 15.07 -2.41
CA SER A 86 -1.19 16.16 -2.00
C SER A 86 -1.39 16.21 -0.49
N LEU A 87 -1.83 17.35 0.02
CA LEU A 87 -2.29 17.50 1.40
C LEU A 87 -3.62 16.80 1.68
N GLY A 88 -4.34 16.35 0.65
CA GLY A 88 -5.68 15.81 0.81
C GLY A 88 -6.69 16.86 1.27
N ASN A 89 -6.64 18.08 0.71
CA ASN A 89 -7.33 19.26 1.21
C ASN A 89 -8.75 19.47 0.63
N ALA A 90 -9.39 18.44 0.07
CA ALA A 90 -10.74 18.54 -0.49
C ALA A 90 -11.77 19.09 0.49
N ASP A 91 -11.64 18.73 1.77
CA ASP A 91 -12.54 19.15 2.85
C ASP A 91 -11.96 20.31 3.71
N GLY A 92 -10.87 20.95 3.28
CA GLY A 92 -10.23 22.05 4.02
C GLY A 92 -9.38 21.60 5.23
N PHE A 93 -9.04 20.30 5.36
CA PHE A 93 -8.26 19.74 6.46
C PHE A 93 -6.78 19.49 6.12
N GLY A 94 -6.24 20.11 5.05
CA GLY A 94 -4.91 19.82 4.55
C GLY A 94 -3.79 19.87 5.59
N ASP A 95 -3.71 20.96 6.37
CA ASP A 95 -2.69 21.09 7.43
C ASP A 95 -2.87 20.05 8.53
N THR A 96 -4.10 19.75 8.92
CA THR A 96 -4.41 18.70 9.90
C THR A 96 -3.99 17.33 9.37
N ARG A 97 -4.34 17.01 8.12
CA ARG A 97 -3.99 15.73 7.49
C ARG A 97 -2.48 15.56 7.30
N LYS A 98 -1.76 16.65 7.06
CA LYS A 98 -0.30 16.66 7.03
C LYS A 98 0.30 16.17 8.35
N GLU A 99 -0.11 16.77 9.47
CA GLU A 99 0.35 16.35 10.81
C GLU A 99 -0.05 14.89 11.13
N GLU A 100 -1.24 14.50 10.72
CA GLU A 100 -1.75 13.13 10.90
C GLU A 100 -0.91 12.12 10.11
N LEU A 101 -0.45 12.45 8.89
CA LEU A 101 0.46 11.61 8.09
C LEU A 101 1.79 11.37 8.82
N TYR A 102 2.41 12.41 9.37
CA TYR A 102 3.65 12.24 10.14
C TYR A 102 3.44 11.33 11.36
N ASN A 103 2.33 11.48 12.08
CA ASN A 103 1.99 10.64 13.23
C ASN A 103 1.72 9.18 12.84
N ALA A 104 1.05 8.95 11.71
CA ALA A 104 0.82 7.61 11.16
C ALA A 104 2.13 6.95 10.72
N CYS A 105 2.98 7.69 9.98
CA CYS A 105 4.32 7.25 9.58
C CYS A 105 5.18 6.88 10.79
N ALA A 106 5.19 7.70 11.85
CA ALA A 106 5.88 7.38 13.10
C ALA A 106 5.37 6.09 13.74
N THR A 107 4.04 5.85 13.72
CA THR A 107 3.43 4.58 14.17
C THR A 107 3.92 3.38 13.34
N LEU A 108 4.19 3.58 12.05
CA LEU A 108 4.75 2.60 11.13
C LEU A 108 6.28 2.52 11.18
N LYS A 109 6.93 3.28 12.07
CA LYS A 109 8.38 3.40 12.24
C LYS A 109 9.11 4.03 11.05
N ILE A 110 8.44 4.89 10.32
CA ILE A 110 9.04 5.72 9.28
C ILE A 110 9.40 7.07 9.91
N PRO A 111 10.69 7.44 9.95
CA PRO A 111 11.14 8.70 10.51
C PRO A 111 10.64 9.91 9.70
N ALA A 112 10.44 11.05 10.35
CA ALA A 112 9.89 12.25 9.71
C ALA A 112 10.76 12.76 8.54
N GLU A 113 12.07 12.58 8.60
CA GLU A 113 13.01 12.93 7.52
C GLU A 113 12.88 12.05 6.26
N GLN A 114 12.15 10.94 6.36
CA GLN A 114 11.82 10.05 5.24
C GLN A 114 10.40 10.28 4.70
N VAL A 115 9.72 11.36 5.12
CA VAL A 115 8.35 11.68 4.71
C VAL A 115 8.33 13.05 4.05
N ALA A 116 7.89 13.11 2.80
CA ALA A 116 7.58 14.34 2.09
C ALA A 116 6.09 14.36 1.73
N ILE A 117 5.47 15.50 1.91
CA ILE A 117 4.10 15.75 1.49
C ILE A 117 4.07 17.07 0.72
N LEU A 118 3.43 17.04 -0.45
CA LEU A 118 3.42 18.17 -1.36
C LEU A 118 2.15 18.99 -1.20
N ASP A 119 2.33 20.30 -1.25
CA ASP A 119 1.24 21.28 -1.38
C ASP A 119 1.42 22.01 -2.71
N HIS A 120 0.90 21.43 -3.77
CA HIS A 120 1.06 21.96 -5.11
C HIS A 120 -0.28 22.32 -5.74
N GLN A 121 -0.41 23.54 -6.30
CA GLN A 121 -1.69 24.06 -6.86
C GLN A 121 -2.31 23.17 -7.93
N LYS A 122 -1.49 22.40 -8.68
CA LYS A 122 -1.95 21.49 -9.74
C LYS A 122 -2.16 20.05 -9.26
N LEU A 123 -1.98 19.76 -7.96
CA LEU A 123 -2.15 18.44 -7.36
C LEU A 123 -3.16 18.52 -6.20
N GLN A 124 -4.31 19.14 -6.47
CA GLN A 124 -5.38 19.25 -5.47
C GLN A 124 -6.17 17.94 -5.38
N ASP A 125 -6.59 17.59 -4.16
CA ASP A 125 -7.43 16.41 -3.91
C ASP A 125 -8.83 16.62 -4.47
N GLY A 126 -9.35 15.63 -5.23
CA GLY A 126 -10.71 15.69 -5.74
C GLY A 126 -10.98 14.69 -6.87
N PHE A 127 -12.24 14.25 -6.98
CA PHE A 127 -12.67 13.30 -8.02
C PHE A 127 -12.70 13.91 -9.43
N HIS A 128 -12.64 15.23 -9.54
CA HIS A 128 -12.67 15.95 -10.82
C HIS A 128 -11.33 16.62 -11.13
N GLU A 129 -10.34 16.43 -10.29
CA GLU A 129 -9.01 16.99 -10.45
C GLU A 129 -8.13 15.99 -11.21
N GLU A 130 -7.65 16.40 -12.38
CA GLU A 130 -6.70 15.63 -13.19
C GLU A 130 -5.27 16.11 -12.91
N TRP A 131 -4.40 15.21 -12.51
CA TRP A 131 -3.01 15.52 -12.22
C TRP A 131 -2.13 15.28 -13.44
N GLY A 132 -1.33 16.27 -13.80
CA GLY A 132 -0.41 16.16 -14.95
C GLY A 132 0.68 15.10 -14.71
N HIS A 133 0.69 14.03 -15.51
CA HIS A 133 1.64 12.91 -15.36
C HIS A 133 3.11 13.34 -15.49
N GLY A 134 3.40 14.39 -16.31
CA GLY A 134 4.75 14.96 -16.40
C GLY A 134 5.22 15.61 -15.11
N LEU A 135 4.33 16.38 -14.44
CA LEU A 135 4.62 16.99 -13.15
C LEU A 135 4.85 15.93 -12.07
N LEU A 136 4.02 14.88 -12.05
CA LEU A 136 4.18 13.77 -11.10
C LEU A 136 5.52 13.05 -11.30
N ALA A 137 5.92 12.82 -12.56
CA ALA A 137 7.21 12.22 -12.89
C ALA A 137 8.38 13.10 -12.43
N GLU A 138 8.33 14.40 -12.69
CA GLU A 138 9.36 15.38 -12.30
C GLU A 138 9.53 15.42 -10.78
N LEU A 139 8.46 15.65 -10.03
CA LEU A 139 8.48 15.72 -8.56
C LEU A 139 8.93 14.40 -7.92
N THR A 140 8.56 13.25 -8.52
CA THR A 140 9.03 11.95 -8.03
C THR A 140 10.53 11.78 -8.29
N MET A 141 11.04 12.20 -9.45
CA MET A 141 12.45 12.12 -9.79
C MET A 141 13.31 12.96 -8.85
N GLU A 142 12.87 14.15 -8.48
CA GLU A 142 13.55 14.99 -7.49
C GLU A 142 13.72 14.25 -6.15
N GLN A 143 12.68 13.54 -5.67
CA GLN A 143 12.78 12.79 -4.43
C GLN A 143 13.64 11.52 -4.56
N ILE A 144 13.64 10.88 -5.73
CA ILE A 144 14.51 9.73 -6.03
C ILE A 144 15.97 10.14 -5.89
N GLN A 145 16.34 11.28 -6.48
CA GLN A 145 17.72 11.80 -6.42
C GLN A 145 18.10 12.25 -5.01
N LEU A 146 17.18 12.93 -4.30
CA LEU A 146 17.41 13.42 -2.95
C LEU A 146 17.67 12.30 -1.94
N TRP A 147 16.94 11.18 -2.05
CA TRP A 147 16.99 10.09 -1.09
C TRP A 147 17.75 8.84 -1.57
N ASP A 148 18.42 8.91 -2.72
CA ASP A 148 19.15 7.76 -3.34
C ASP A 148 18.22 6.53 -3.43
N ILE A 149 17.03 6.71 -4.02
CA ILE A 149 15.99 5.68 -4.12
C ILE A 149 16.35 4.67 -5.22
N ASP A 150 16.30 3.41 -4.89
CA ASP A 150 16.52 2.32 -5.83
C ASP A 150 15.26 1.52 -6.18
N THR A 151 14.19 1.73 -5.43
CA THR A 151 12.92 1.01 -5.63
C THR A 151 11.72 1.92 -5.39
N ILE A 152 10.71 1.82 -6.26
CA ILE A 152 9.43 2.53 -6.12
C ILE A 152 8.31 1.51 -5.85
N VAL A 153 7.38 1.86 -4.96
CA VAL A 153 6.11 1.16 -4.76
C VAL A 153 4.97 2.16 -4.86
N THR A 154 3.95 1.86 -5.66
CA THR A 154 2.80 2.73 -5.86
C THR A 154 1.53 1.96 -6.19
N PHE A 155 0.47 2.63 -6.62
CA PHE A 155 -0.79 2.04 -7.09
C PHE A 155 -0.63 1.43 -8.49
N ASP A 156 -1.56 0.51 -8.85
CA ASP A 156 -1.74 0.05 -10.23
C ASP A 156 -2.65 1.02 -11.02
N SER A 157 -2.87 0.71 -12.29
CA SER A 157 -3.69 1.52 -13.22
C SER A 157 -5.14 1.69 -12.80
N TYR A 158 -5.67 0.85 -11.90
CA TYR A 158 -7.02 0.97 -11.36
C TYR A 158 -7.06 1.80 -10.07
N GLY A 159 -5.94 1.89 -9.32
CA GLY A 159 -5.81 2.73 -8.13
C GLY A 159 -6.70 2.28 -6.98
N VAL A 160 -6.76 0.98 -6.69
CA VAL A 160 -7.52 0.33 -5.61
C VAL A 160 -9.05 0.43 -5.76
N SER A 161 -9.59 1.61 -6.02
CA SER A 161 -11.04 1.87 -6.09
C SER A 161 -11.45 2.75 -7.27
N GLY A 162 -10.58 2.96 -8.23
CA GLY A 162 -10.83 3.81 -9.39
C GLY A 162 -10.69 5.30 -9.08
N HIS A 163 -10.05 5.67 -7.95
CA HIS A 163 -9.82 7.08 -7.62
C HIS A 163 -8.91 7.73 -8.68
N PRO A 164 -9.30 8.84 -9.31
CA PRO A 164 -8.54 9.46 -10.39
C PRO A 164 -7.10 9.81 -9.95
N ASN A 165 -6.91 10.42 -8.79
CA ASN A 165 -5.58 10.80 -8.32
C ASN A 165 -4.65 9.58 -8.09
N HIS A 166 -5.16 8.43 -7.61
CA HIS A 166 -4.36 7.19 -7.52
C HIS A 166 -3.93 6.69 -8.90
N ARG A 167 -4.81 6.78 -9.89
CA ARG A 167 -4.54 6.39 -11.28
C ARG A 167 -3.53 7.34 -11.92
N ASP A 168 -3.64 8.64 -11.64
CA ASP A 168 -2.69 9.64 -12.15
C ASP A 168 -1.29 9.42 -11.58
N VAL A 169 -1.18 9.09 -10.28
CA VAL A 169 0.10 8.71 -9.66
C VAL A 169 0.71 7.52 -10.40
N HIS A 170 -0.07 6.44 -10.64
CA HIS A 170 0.41 5.30 -11.43
C HIS A 170 0.93 5.74 -12.81
N HIS A 171 0.16 6.53 -13.56
CA HIS A 171 0.56 7.00 -14.90
C HIS A 171 1.77 7.93 -14.87
N GLY A 172 1.91 8.74 -13.80
CA GLY A 172 3.10 9.54 -13.57
C GLY A 172 4.36 8.68 -13.41
N ILE A 173 4.25 7.58 -12.64
CA ILE A 173 5.35 6.62 -12.48
C ILE A 173 5.63 5.87 -13.79
N CYS A 174 4.62 5.44 -14.56
CA CYS A 174 4.82 4.87 -15.89
C CYS A 174 5.63 5.80 -16.80
N LYS A 175 5.28 7.09 -16.80
CA LYS A 175 6.00 8.11 -17.58
C LYS A 175 7.44 8.27 -17.11
N LEU A 176 7.66 8.37 -15.81
CA LEU A 176 9.00 8.46 -15.21
C LEU A 176 9.90 7.29 -15.65
N LEU A 177 9.40 6.05 -15.54
CA LEU A 177 10.15 4.85 -15.90
C LEU A 177 10.45 4.79 -17.40
N HIS A 178 9.53 5.25 -18.25
CA HIS A 178 9.72 5.28 -19.69
C HIS A 178 10.79 6.32 -20.11
N GLU A 179 10.79 7.49 -19.48
CA GLU A 179 11.73 8.59 -19.79
C GLU A 179 13.14 8.32 -19.24
N ASN A 180 13.25 7.54 -18.15
CA ASN A 180 14.50 7.31 -17.42
C ASN A 180 14.95 5.84 -17.45
N GLN A 181 14.86 5.18 -18.60
CA GLN A 181 15.22 3.77 -18.79
C GLN A 181 16.70 3.43 -18.44
N GLN A 182 17.56 4.43 -18.37
CA GLN A 182 18.98 4.26 -18.01
C GLN A 182 19.22 4.17 -16.50
N GLU A 183 18.27 4.60 -15.67
CA GLU A 183 18.35 4.44 -14.22
C GLU A 183 17.80 3.07 -13.83
N ASN A 184 18.59 2.28 -13.09
CA ASN A 184 18.21 0.95 -12.60
C ASN A 184 17.21 1.06 -11.43
N ILE A 185 16.09 1.77 -11.63
CA ILE A 185 15.02 1.89 -10.64
C ILE A 185 14.06 0.72 -10.79
N GLU A 186 13.93 -0.08 -9.75
CA GLU A 186 12.96 -1.16 -9.70
C GLU A 186 11.59 -0.60 -9.26
N ALA A 187 10.51 -0.92 -9.98
CA ALA A 187 9.19 -0.42 -9.65
C ALA A 187 8.17 -1.54 -9.47
N TRP A 188 7.30 -1.38 -8.48
CA TRP A 188 6.24 -2.30 -8.10
C TRP A 188 4.92 -1.55 -7.91
N GLU A 189 3.83 -2.19 -8.30
CA GLU A 189 2.48 -1.65 -8.13
C GLU A 189 1.62 -2.53 -7.22
N LEU A 190 0.78 -1.90 -6.42
CA LEU A 190 -0.19 -2.60 -5.58
C LEU A 190 -1.36 -3.05 -6.44
N VAL A 191 -1.55 -4.36 -6.55
CA VAL A 191 -2.63 -4.95 -7.34
C VAL A 191 -3.99 -4.60 -6.75
N SER A 192 -4.85 -3.99 -7.56
CA SER A 192 -6.24 -3.70 -7.21
C SER A 192 -7.07 -4.97 -7.17
N LEU A 193 -7.77 -5.17 -6.06
CA LEU A 193 -8.61 -6.33 -5.84
C LEU A 193 -10.06 -6.02 -6.25
N ASN A 194 -10.75 -6.99 -6.85
CA ASN A 194 -12.18 -6.88 -7.06
C ASN A 194 -12.95 -6.82 -5.72
N MET A 195 -14.21 -6.38 -5.75
CA MET A 195 -15.00 -6.12 -4.53
C MET A 195 -15.05 -7.32 -3.56
N PHE A 196 -15.20 -8.56 -4.07
CA PHE A 196 -15.28 -9.73 -3.21
C PHE A 196 -13.95 -9.99 -2.49
N ARG A 197 -12.85 -9.92 -3.20
CA ARG A 197 -11.51 -10.09 -2.63
C ARG A 197 -11.13 -8.92 -1.72
N LYS A 198 -11.45 -7.68 -2.12
CA LYS A 198 -11.18 -6.48 -1.32
C LYS A 198 -11.73 -6.59 0.10
N TYR A 199 -12.90 -7.23 0.27
CA TYR A 199 -13.57 -7.39 1.56
C TYR A 199 -13.55 -8.84 2.11
N SER A 200 -12.66 -9.69 1.60
CA SER A 200 -12.43 -11.03 2.17
C SER A 200 -11.55 -10.99 3.44
N GLY A 201 -10.93 -9.85 3.73
CA GLY A 201 -10.12 -9.66 4.92
C GLY A 201 -8.98 -10.66 5.04
N ALA A 202 -8.87 -11.31 6.21
CA ALA A 202 -7.82 -12.29 6.48
C ALA A 202 -7.86 -13.52 5.55
N VAL A 203 -9.00 -13.83 4.93
CA VAL A 203 -9.15 -14.98 3.99
C VAL A 203 -8.27 -14.79 2.75
N GLU A 204 -7.88 -13.58 2.43
CA GLU A 204 -7.03 -13.27 1.28
C GLU A 204 -5.69 -14.02 1.29
N ILE A 205 -5.19 -14.47 2.45
CA ILE A 205 -3.98 -15.32 2.54
C ILE A 205 -4.07 -16.62 1.74
N TRP A 206 -5.27 -17.10 1.47
CA TRP A 206 -5.52 -18.31 0.68
C TRP A 206 -5.77 -18.01 -0.80
N LEU A 207 -6.39 -16.84 -1.08
CA LEU A 207 -6.75 -16.44 -2.45
C LEU A 207 -5.57 -15.87 -3.23
N SER A 208 -4.75 -15.05 -2.59
CA SER A 208 -3.59 -14.40 -3.23
C SER A 208 -2.59 -15.38 -3.86
N PRO A 209 -2.17 -16.49 -3.19
CA PRO A 209 -1.24 -17.45 -3.77
C PRO A 209 -1.79 -18.17 -5.01
N LEU A 210 -3.11 -18.45 -5.05
CA LEU A 210 -3.75 -19.11 -6.19
C LEU A 210 -3.66 -18.25 -7.45
N ILE A 211 -3.81 -16.94 -7.30
CA ILE A 211 -3.75 -16.01 -8.42
C ILE A 211 -2.30 -15.74 -8.82
N SER A 212 -1.42 -15.54 -7.85
CA SER A 212 0.01 -15.37 -8.09
C SER A 212 0.61 -16.54 -8.87
N SER A 213 0.21 -17.79 -8.53
CA SER A 213 0.70 -18.99 -9.21
C SER A 213 0.22 -19.14 -10.65
N SER A 214 -0.93 -18.55 -11.00
CA SER A 214 -1.50 -18.61 -12.36
C SER A 214 -1.11 -17.42 -13.23
N SER A 215 -0.51 -16.39 -12.65
CA SER A 215 -0.05 -15.20 -13.38
C SER A 215 1.25 -15.44 -14.12
N LYS A 216 1.38 -14.89 -15.33
CA LYS A 216 2.66 -14.80 -16.05
C LYS A 216 3.56 -13.66 -15.55
N GLN A 217 3.00 -12.75 -14.76
CA GLN A 217 3.71 -11.60 -14.21
C GLN A 217 4.33 -11.93 -12.87
N LEU A 218 5.37 -11.20 -12.52
CA LEU A 218 6.06 -11.34 -11.24
C LEU A 218 5.21 -10.71 -10.13
N ILE A 219 4.49 -11.54 -9.37
CA ILE A 219 3.62 -11.10 -8.27
C ILE A 219 4.15 -11.62 -6.94
N CYS A 220 4.30 -10.71 -5.97
CA CYS A 220 4.66 -11.02 -4.59
C CYS A 220 3.47 -10.78 -3.66
N CYS A 221 3.21 -11.70 -2.74
CA CYS A 221 2.12 -11.61 -1.77
C CYS A 221 2.71 -11.43 -0.37
N LEU A 222 2.63 -10.22 0.17
CA LEU A 222 3.20 -9.83 1.46
C LEU A 222 2.14 -9.86 2.56
N VAL A 223 2.40 -10.58 3.65
CA VAL A 223 1.47 -10.76 4.77
C VAL A 223 1.86 -9.90 5.95
N ASN A 224 0.88 -9.17 6.47
CA ASN A 224 0.97 -8.41 7.71
C ASN A 224 0.61 -9.27 8.91
N CYS A 225 1.58 -9.71 9.70
CA CYS A 225 1.34 -10.46 10.93
C CYS A 225 0.91 -9.59 12.13
N ASN A 226 0.86 -8.27 11.96
CA ASN A 226 0.47 -7.32 13.01
C ASN A 226 -0.60 -6.32 12.51
N PRO A 227 -1.85 -6.78 12.24
CA PRO A 227 -2.92 -5.91 11.76
C PRO A 227 -3.26 -4.78 12.74
N SER A 228 -2.98 -4.95 14.05
CA SER A 228 -3.20 -3.88 15.03
C SER A 228 -2.37 -2.62 14.73
N ARG A 229 -1.24 -2.75 14.03
CA ARG A 229 -0.45 -1.61 13.57
C ARG A 229 -1.16 -0.80 12.50
N THR A 230 -1.83 -1.46 11.55
CA THR A 230 -2.70 -0.81 10.56
C THR A 230 -3.78 0.02 11.25
N PHE A 231 -4.45 -0.57 12.24
CA PHE A 231 -5.47 0.14 13.03
C PHE A 231 -4.91 1.37 13.74
N LYS A 232 -3.73 1.24 14.36
CA LYS A 232 -3.11 2.35 15.09
C LYS A 232 -2.63 3.45 14.15
N ALA A 233 -2.05 3.09 13.00
CA ALA A 233 -1.62 4.04 11.99
C ALA A 233 -2.83 4.79 11.41
N MET A 234 -3.89 4.07 11.01
CA MET A 234 -5.10 4.71 10.51
C MET A 234 -5.82 5.54 11.58
N ALA A 235 -5.77 5.14 12.86
CA ALA A 235 -6.34 5.93 13.96
C ALA A 235 -5.54 7.21 14.25
N ALA A 236 -4.31 7.35 13.78
CA ALA A 236 -3.55 8.59 13.83
C ALA A 236 -4.11 9.65 12.87
N HIS A 237 -4.75 9.24 11.78
CA HIS A 237 -5.54 10.10 10.89
C HIS A 237 -6.91 10.42 11.49
N ARG A 238 -6.93 11.18 12.58
CA ARG A 238 -8.14 11.44 13.40
C ARG A 238 -9.27 12.07 12.60
N SER A 239 -8.95 13.01 11.71
CA SER A 239 -9.91 13.67 10.82
C SER A 239 -10.59 12.67 9.87
N GLN A 240 -9.89 11.58 9.53
CA GLN A 240 -10.31 10.55 8.59
C GLN A 240 -10.82 9.28 9.28
N TRP A 241 -10.71 9.16 10.62
CA TRP A 241 -11.05 7.96 11.41
C TRP A 241 -12.56 7.84 11.69
N VAL A 242 -13.37 7.90 10.63
CA VAL A 242 -14.82 7.78 10.65
C VAL A 242 -15.28 6.31 10.64
N TRP A 243 -16.54 6.03 10.97
CA TRP A 243 -17.06 4.67 11.19
C TRP A 243 -16.85 3.75 9.97
N PHE A 244 -17.09 4.21 8.74
CA PHE A 244 -16.94 3.38 7.55
C PHE A 244 -15.48 3.06 7.22
N ARG A 245 -14.52 3.96 7.52
CA ARG A 245 -13.08 3.67 7.39
C ARG A 245 -12.60 2.68 8.44
N ARG A 246 -13.16 2.72 9.66
CA ARG A 246 -12.91 1.68 10.69
C ARG A 246 -13.35 0.30 10.20
N LEU A 247 -14.54 0.20 9.60
CA LEU A 247 -15.01 -1.03 8.98
C LEU A 247 -14.13 -1.45 7.80
N PHE A 248 -13.72 -0.49 6.95
CA PHE A 248 -12.81 -0.78 5.86
C PHE A 248 -11.51 -1.41 6.37
N VAL A 249 -10.81 -0.77 7.30
CA VAL A 249 -9.54 -1.30 7.86
C VAL A 249 -9.74 -2.68 8.51
N MET A 250 -10.89 -2.95 9.12
CA MET A 250 -11.17 -4.25 9.73
C MET A 250 -11.42 -5.36 8.71
N LEU A 251 -12.15 -5.04 7.65
CA LEU A 251 -12.65 -6.04 6.68
C LEU A 251 -11.85 -6.09 5.39
N SER A 252 -11.01 -5.08 5.13
CA SER A 252 -10.23 -4.99 3.92
C SER A 252 -9.08 -5.99 3.89
N SER A 253 -8.91 -6.67 2.77
CA SER A 253 -7.76 -7.52 2.50
C SER A 253 -6.43 -6.77 2.54
N TYR A 254 -6.42 -5.49 2.20
CA TYR A 254 -5.21 -4.64 2.24
C TYR A 254 -4.64 -4.45 3.66
N THR A 255 -5.42 -4.70 4.69
CA THR A 255 -4.93 -4.73 6.08
C THR A 255 -4.07 -5.97 6.35
N TYR A 256 -4.31 -7.06 5.65
CA TYR A 256 -3.71 -8.37 5.93
C TYR A 256 -2.69 -8.80 4.88
N VAL A 257 -2.96 -8.51 3.61
CA VAL A 257 -2.13 -8.96 2.48
C VAL A 257 -2.02 -7.85 1.43
N ASN A 258 -0.80 -7.59 0.97
CA ASN A 258 -0.56 -6.85 -0.26
C ASN A 258 -0.08 -7.79 -1.36
N MET A 259 -0.68 -7.70 -2.53
CA MET A 259 -0.16 -8.27 -3.75
C MET A 259 0.58 -7.16 -4.51
N LEU A 260 1.89 -7.32 -4.69
CA LEU A 260 2.70 -6.39 -5.47
C LEU A 260 3.10 -7.05 -6.78
N GLN A 261 2.88 -6.35 -7.88
CA GLN A 261 3.25 -6.74 -9.22
C GLN A 261 4.39 -5.86 -9.71
N LYS A 262 5.36 -6.44 -10.40
CA LYS A 262 6.45 -5.67 -11.02
C LYS A 262 5.94 -4.96 -12.28
N PHE A 263 6.32 -3.69 -12.44
CA PHE A 263 6.06 -2.91 -13.67
C PHE A 263 6.67 -3.56 -14.90
#